data_fcde6b976dc59fabd69697098923d479
#
_entry.id   fcde6b976dc59fabd69697098923d479
#
_cell.length_a   1.000
_cell.length_b   1.000
_cell.length_c   1.000
_cell.angle_alpha   90.00
_cell.angle_beta   90.00
_cell.angle_gamma   90.00
#
_symmetry.space_group_name_H-M   'P 1'
#
loop_
_entity.id
_entity.type
_entity.pdbx_description
1 polymer ?
#
loop_
_entity_poly.entity_id
_entity_poly.type
_entity_poly.pdbx_seq_one_letter_code
_entity_poly.pdbx_strand_id
1 'polypeptide(L)'
;MLISKTLKVDLILFSLFLFLIAVPVDAKTGSGKATETEISLVDGIAIDKKGNVYIAMREHNIISRIDTKGMMTRYAGSGESGFSGDGGPAIKANFKTPAGLAFDPEGNLYIADRENHRIRKIDTSGNISTFAGIGEAGFSGDDGPAVKTRLSLPSGVAIDKKGNLYISDRSNDRIRVVDKKGVIRTYAGSGVAGFQGDAGPALKAQLDKPFGIALDEAENLYIADRNNNRVRKVSPEGIITTVAGD
;
A
#
# COMPACT_ATOMS: atom_id res chain seq x y z
N MET A 1 -82.66 -9.53 -33.13
CA MET A 1 -81.51 -9.65 -34.00
C MET A 1 -80.77 -8.31 -33.98
N LEU A 2 -79.84 -8.11 -33.11
CA LEU A 2 -78.80 -7.08 -33.18
C LEU A 2 -77.79 -7.33 -32.01
N ILE A 3 -76.62 -7.61 -32.38
CA ILE A 3 -75.50 -8.00 -31.51
C ILE A 3 -74.89 -6.73 -30.98
N SER A 4 -74.94 -6.55 -29.65
CA SER A 4 -74.19 -5.51 -28.97
C SER A 4 -72.75 -6.04 -28.63
N LYS A 5 -71.77 -5.48 -29.30
CA LYS A 5 -70.37 -5.68 -28.94
C LYS A 5 -69.93 -4.69 -27.82
N THR A 6 -69.83 -5.20 -26.66
CA THR A 6 -69.23 -4.44 -25.53
C THR A 6 -67.71 -4.47 -25.66
N LEU A 7 -67.10 -3.32 -25.89
CA LEU A 7 -65.66 -3.13 -25.93
C LEU A 7 -65.18 -3.08 -24.50
N LYS A 8 -64.43 -4.09 -24.03
CA LYS A 8 -63.68 -4.05 -22.79
C LYS A 8 -62.39 -3.28 -23.03
N VAL A 9 -62.28 -2.15 -22.37
CA VAL A 9 -61.02 -1.41 -22.29
C VAL A 9 -60.21 -2.03 -21.15
N ASP A 10 -59.23 -2.84 -21.49
CA ASP A 10 -58.26 -3.33 -20.53
C ASP A 10 -57.31 -2.18 -20.15
N LEU A 11 -57.48 -1.74 -18.90
CA LEU A 11 -56.61 -0.77 -18.27
C LEU A 11 -55.26 -1.46 -17.95
N ILE A 12 -54.29 -1.34 -18.85
CA ILE A 12 -52.93 -1.79 -18.59
C ILE A 12 -52.31 -0.80 -17.61
N LEU A 13 -52.25 -1.19 -16.31
CA LEU A 13 -51.42 -0.53 -15.33
C LEU A 13 -49.96 -0.76 -15.73
N PHE A 14 -49.33 0.21 -16.35
CA PHE A 14 -47.89 0.31 -16.41
C PHE A 14 -47.38 0.64 -15.00
N SER A 15 -47.07 -0.40 -14.21
CA SER A 15 -46.27 -0.23 -13.03
C SER A 15 -44.85 0.12 -13.50
N LEU A 16 -44.54 1.40 -13.45
CA LEU A 16 -43.19 1.89 -13.64
C LEU A 16 -42.33 1.39 -12.45
N PHE A 17 -41.82 0.16 -12.56
CA PHE A 17 -40.74 -0.30 -11.72
C PHE A 17 -39.54 0.55 -12.12
N LEU A 18 -39.32 1.63 -11.34
CA LEU A 18 -38.04 2.34 -11.34
C LEU A 18 -37.01 1.33 -10.80
N PHE A 19 -36.47 0.51 -11.70
CA PHE A 19 -35.20 -0.18 -11.43
C PHE A 19 -34.19 0.94 -11.22
N LEU A 20 -33.95 1.27 -9.96
CA LEU A 20 -32.74 1.96 -9.58
C LEU A 20 -31.61 0.99 -9.95
N ILE A 21 -31.17 1.09 -11.21
CA ILE A 21 -29.93 0.43 -11.62
C ILE A 21 -28.87 1.13 -10.77
N ALA A 22 -28.48 0.50 -9.66
CA ALA A 22 -27.25 0.85 -9.00
C ALA A 22 -26.17 0.72 -10.09
N VAL A 23 -25.75 1.85 -10.65
CA VAL A 23 -24.61 1.89 -11.56
C VAL A 23 -23.49 1.30 -10.74
N PRO A 24 -22.93 0.14 -11.10
CA PRO A 24 -21.80 -0.39 -10.37
C PRO A 24 -20.75 0.70 -10.41
N VAL A 25 -20.34 1.19 -9.24
CA VAL A 25 -19.24 2.14 -9.14
C VAL A 25 -18.08 1.42 -9.76
N ASP A 26 -17.60 1.94 -10.89
CA ASP A 26 -16.53 1.33 -11.65
C ASP A 26 -15.30 1.22 -10.73
N ALA A 27 -14.93 0.01 -10.37
CA ALA A 27 -13.76 -0.27 -9.53
C ALA A 27 -12.49 0.39 -10.07
N LYS A 28 -12.42 0.66 -11.37
CA LYS A 28 -11.32 1.42 -12.02
C LYS A 28 -11.36 2.91 -11.72
N THR A 29 -12.53 3.51 -11.50
CA THR A 29 -12.64 4.95 -11.16
C THR A 29 -12.48 5.19 -9.66
N GLY A 30 -12.79 4.18 -8.82
CA GLY A 30 -12.67 4.24 -7.36
C GLY A 30 -13.41 5.44 -6.76
N SER A 31 -14.61 5.80 -7.27
CA SER A 31 -15.37 6.94 -6.78
C SER A 31 -16.80 6.57 -6.41
N GLY A 32 -17.27 7.05 -5.23
CA GLY A 32 -18.59 6.78 -4.69
C GLY A 32 -18.56 6.63 -3.18
N LYS A 33 -19.68 6.22 -2.56
CA LYS A 33 -19.65 5.85 -1.14
C LYS A 33 -18.78 4.59 -0.96
N ALA A 34 -17.85 4.61 -0.03
CA ALA A 34 -16.91 3.51 0.18
C ALA A 34 -17.61 2.18 0.49
N THR A 35 -18.75 2.23 1.19
CA THR A 35 -19.57 1.05 1.52
C THR A 35 -20.36 0.47 0.33
N GLU A 36 -20.43 1.20 -0.77
CA GLU A 36 -21.13 0.82 -2.01
C GLU A 36 -20.16 0.57 -3.17
N THR A 37 -18.85 0.75 -2.92
CA THR A 37 -17.79 0.59 -3.92
C THR A 37 -17.14 -0.77 -3.77
N GLU A 38 -16.98 -1.49 -4.87
CA GLU A 38 -16.24 -2.74 -4.87
C GLU A 38 -14.76 -2.48 -4.55
N ILE A 39 -14.26 -3.18 -3.56
CA ILE A 39 -12.86 -3.16 -3.13
C ILE A 39 -12.29 -4.55 -3.34
N SER A 40 -11.21 -4.66 -4.12
CA SER A 40 -10.51 -5.94 -4.29
C SER A 40 -9.06 -5.84 -3.82
N LEU A 41 -8.61 -6.91 -3.15
CA LEU A 41 -7.22 -7.13 -2.71
C LEU A 41 -6.47 -5.87 -2.23
N VAL A 42 -6.87 -5.37 -1.06
CA VAL A 42 -6.18 -4.26 -0.39
C VAL A 42 -4.93 -4.81 0.32
N ASP A 43 -3.75 -4.38 -0.11
CA ASP A 43 -2.46 -4.79 0.49
C ASP A 43 -1.90 -3.76 1.49
N GLY A 44 -2.37 -2.52 1.46
CA GLY A 44 -1.89 -1.46 2.33
C GLY A 44 -2.97 -0.45 2.71
N ILE A 45 -2.85 0.07 3.92
CA ILE A 45 -3.72 1.11 4.46
C ILE A 45 -2.88 2.16 5.19
N ALA A 46 -3.23 3.44 5.05
CA ALA A 46 -2.68 4.54 5.82
C ALA A 46 -3.77 5.57 6.14
N ILE A 47 -3.56 6.33 7.21
CA ILE A 47 -4.49 7.40 7.62
C ILE A 47 -3.71 8.70 7.68
N ASP A 48 -4.24 9.77 7.07
CA ASP A 48 -3.64 11.09 7.17
C ASP A 48 -4.06 11.83 8.46
N LYS A 49 -3.42 12.96 8.75
CA LYS A 49 -3.73 13.79 9.95
C LYS A 49 -5.14 14.34 9.97
N LYS A 50 -5.87 14.29 8.84
CA LYS A 50 -7.28 14.77 8.75
C LYS A 50 -8.26 13.62 8.98
N GLY A 51 -7.79 12.38 9.15
CA GLY A 51 -8.62 11.20 9.32
C GLY A 51 -9.08 10.56 8.01
N ASN A 52 -8.56 10.99 6.84
CA ASN A 52 -8.84 10.28 5.61
C ASN A 52 -8.05 8.97 5.55
N VAL A 53 -8.70 7.91 5.07
CA VAL A 53 -8.11 6.58 4.91
C VAL A 53 -7.65 6.40 3.47
N TYR A 54 -6.42 5.92 3.29
CA TYR A 54 -5.86 5.59 1.98
C TYR A 54 -5.66 4.09 1.89
N ILE A 55 -6.05 3.50 0.76
CA ILE A 55 -5.95 2.07 0.51
C ILE A 55 -5.21 1.80 -0.80
N ALA A 56 -4.30 0.85 -0.78
CA ALA A 56 -3.61 0.36 -1.98
C ALA A 56 -4.42 -0.79 -2.58
N MET A 57 -5.03 -0.55 -3.73
CA MET A 57 -5.82 -1.54 -4.47
C MET A 57 -4.92 -2.24 -5.49
N ARG A 58 -4.35 -3.35 -5.07
CA ARG A 58 -3.28 -4.07 -5.78
C ARG A 58 -3.63 -4.44 -7.22
N GLU A 59 -4.80 -5.02 -7.45
CA GLU A 59 -5.22 -5.49 -8.77
C GLU A 59 -5.57 -4.35 -9.72
N HIS A 60 -6.01 -3.22 -9.17
CA HIS A 60 -6.37 -2.05 -9.97
C HIS A 60 -5.20 -1.09 -10.19
N ASN A 61 -4.03 -1.35 -9.59
CA ASN A 61 -2.85 -0.47 -9.69
C ASN A 61 -3.14 0.98 -9.32
N ILE A 62 -3.99 1.21 -8.32
CA ILE A 62 -4.37 2.54 -7.84
C ILE A 62 -4.27 2.65 -6.31
N ILE A 63 -4.18 3.88 -5.85
CA ILE A 63 -4.41 4.26 -4.45
C ILE A 63 -5.74 5.00 -4.39
N SER A 64 -6.65 4.56 -3.55
CA SER A 64 -7.91 5.25 -3.28
C SER A 64 -7.87 5.94 -1.93
N ARG A 65 -8.55 7.08 -1.82
CA ARG A 65 -8.76 7.83 -0.58
C ARG A 65 -10.23 7.77 -0.21
N ILE A 66 -10.52 7.45 1.04
CA ILE A 66 -11.84 7.54 1.67
C ILE A 66 -11.80 8.73 2.62
N ASP A 67 -12.62 9.73 2.38
CA ASP A 67 -12.69 10.91 3.22
C ASP A 67 -13.51 10.65 4.51
N THR A 68 -13.49 11.62 5.43
CA THR A 68 -14.21 11.52 6.72
C THR A 68 -15.74 11.47 6.58
N LYS A 69 -16.28 11.70 5.38
CA LYS A 69 -17.71 11.54 5.05
C LYS A 69 -18.02 10.18 4.43
N GLY A 70 -17.01 9.31 4.30
CA GLY A 70 -17.14 7.98 3.72
C GLY A 70 -17.15 7.98 2.19
N MET A 71 -16.76 9.08 1.53
CA MET A 71 -16.66 9.13 0.08
C MET A 71 -15.29 8.63 -0.39
N MET A 72 -15.29 7.62 -1.24
CA MET A 72 -14.08 7.10 -1.85
C MET A 72 -13.80 7.80 -3.19
N THR A 73 -12.55 8.14 -3.42
CA THR A 73 -12.06 8.74 -4.66
C THR A 73 -10.69 8.16 -5.01
N ARG A 74 -10.39 7.99 -6.30
CA ARG A 74 -9.05 7.63 -6.73
C ARG A 74 -8.10 8.77 -6.42
N TYR A 75 -7.06 8.48 -5.66
CA TYR A 75 -6.04 9.45 -5.23
C TYR A 75 -4.80 9.44 -6.13
N ALA A 76 -4.32 8.25 -6.49
CA ALA A 76 -3.16 8.07 -7.35
C ALA A 76 -3.27 6.81 -8.21
N GLY A 77 -2.53 6.76 -9.29
CA GLY A 77 -2.52 5.65 -10.24
C GLY A 77 -3.47 5.88 -11.41
N SER A 78 -3.03 5.58 -12.63
CA SER A 78 -3.88 5.62 -13.83
C SER A 78 -4.81 4.41 -13.92
N GLY A 79 -4.46 3.31 -13.23
CA GLY A 79 -5.07 1.98 -13.36
C GLY A 79 -4.29 1.06 -14.29
N GLU A 80 -3.40 1.60 -15.12
CA GLU A 80 -2.53 0.81 -15.97
C GLU A 80 -1.36 0.23 -15.17
N SER A 81 -1.06 -1.06 -15.41
CA SER A 81 0.08 -1.73 -14.80
C SER A 81 1.39 -1.27 -15.44
N GLY A 82 2.37 -0.90 -14.62
CA GLY A 82 3.69 -0.49 -15.11
C GLY A 82 4.33 0.58 -14.24
N PHE A 83 5.33 1.25 -14.80
CA PHE A 83 6.07 2.34 -14.13
C PHE A 83 6.10 3.57 -15.02
N SER A 84 5.52 4.67 -14.52
CA SER A 84 5.58 5.99 -15.17
C SER A 84 5.24 7.11 -14.19
N GLY A 85 5.31 8.34 -14.65
CA GLY A 85 4.71 9.51 -14.01
C GLY A 85 5.59 10.27 -13.04
N ASP A 86 6.87 9.90 -12.84
CA ASP A 86 7.77 10.66 -11.97
C ASP A 86 7.90 12.11 -12.41
N GLY A 87 7.83 13.01 -11.43
CA GLY A 87 7.85 14.48 -11.66
C GLY A 87 6.49 15.08 -12.01
N GLY A 88 5.45 14.26 -12.17
CA GLY A 88 4.11 14.71 -12.56
C GLY A 88 3.01 14.35 -11.55
N PRO A 89 1.73 14.62 -11.90
CA PRO A 89 0.60 14.34 -11.06
C PRO A 89 0.44 12.84 -10.78
N ALA A 90 0.34 12.45 -9.50
CA ALA A 90 0.25 11.06 -9.06
C ALA A 90 -0.96 10.31 -9.64
N ILE A 91 -2.05 11.02 -9.94
CA ILE A 91 -3.25 10.43 -10.54
C ILE A 91 -3.01 9.86 -11.95
N LYS A 92 -1.96 10.31 -12.63
CA LYS A 92 -1.57 9.87 -13.97
C LYS A 92 -0.43 8.84 -13.98
N ALA A 93 0.15 8.56 -12.82
CA ALA A 93 1.26 7.61 -12.70
C ALA A 93 0.80 6.17 -12.88
N ASN A 94 1.69 5.30 -13.36
CA ASN A 94 1.44 3.86 -13.35
C ASN A 94 2.14 3.24 -12.15
N PHE A 95 1.44 2.31 -11.51
CA PHE A 95 1.95 1.41 -10.48
C PHE A 95 1.91 -0.03 -10.97
N LYS A 96 2.65 -0.90 -10.28
CA LYS A 96 2.53 -2.33 -10.48
C LYS A 96 2.44 -3.03 -9.13
N THR A 97 1.22 -3.50 -8.82
CA THR A 97 0.88 -4.12 -7.53
C THR A 97 1.27 -3.25 -6.31
N PRO A 98 0.75 -2.01 -6.18
CA PRO A 98 1.04 -1.16 -5.03
C PRO A 98 0.60 -1.86 -3.75
N ALA A 99 1.43 -1.73 -2.69
CA ALA A 99 1.25 -2.46 -1.43
C ALA A 99 1.29 -1.49 -0.23
N GLY A 100 2.27 -1.58 0.64
CA GLY A 100 2.35 -0.78 1.87
C GLY A 100 2.27 0.73 1.63
N LEU A 101 1.61 1.43 2.53
CA LEU A 101 1.42 2.88 2.53
C LEU A 101 1.85 3.47 3.88
N ALA A 102 2.50 4.62 3.87
CA ALA A 102 2.80 5.38 5.08
C ALA A 102 2.88 6.88 4.80
N PHE A 103 2.37 7.70 5.73
CA PHE A 103 2.53 9.15 5.70
C PHE A 103 3.70 9.58 6.56
N ASP A 104 4.50 10.54 6.07
CA ASP A 104 5.45 11.24 6.92
C ASP A 104 4.76 12.37 7.73
N PRO A 105 5.47 12.95 8.73
CA PRO A 105 4.94 14.06 9.50
C PRO A 105 4.59 15.31 8.67
N GLU A 106 5.19 15.48 7.52
CA GLU A 106 4.94 16.59 6.58
C GLU A 106 3.69 16.36 5.73
N GLY A 107 3.16 15.12 5.68
CA GLY A 107 1.96 14.73 4.92
C GLY A 107 2.26 14.17 3.54
N ASN A 108 3.51 13.81 3.23
CA ASN A 108 3.82 13.08 2.01
C ASN A 108 3.47 11.59 2.18
N LEU A 109 2.94 10.97 1.12
CA LEU A 109 2.58 9.56 1.10
C LEU A 109 3.69 8.74 0.43
N TYR A 110 4.17 7.72 1.14
CA TYR A 110 5.11 6.73 0.61
C TYR A 110 4.38 5.45 0.28
N ILE A 111 4.72 4.86 -0.87
CA ILE A 111 4.03 3.72 -1.47
C ILE A 111 5.07 2.67 -1.87
N ALA A 112 4.91 1.44 -1.40
CA ALA A 112 5.65 0.32 -1.94
C ALA A 112 5.07 -0.07 -3.30
N ASP A 113 5.73 0.33 -4.38
CA ASP A 113 5.40 -0.01 -5.77
C ASP A 113 6.07 -1.35 -6.11
N ARG A 114 5.44 -2.42 -5.59
CA ARG A 114 6.08 -3.71 -5.29
C ARG A 114 6.74 -4.36 -6.50
N GLU A 115 6.00 -4.58 -7.57
CA GLU A 115 6.54 -5.24 -8.77
C GLU A 115 7.32 -4.29 -9.69
N ASN A 116 7.35 -3.00 -9.37
CA ASN A 116 8.29 -2.04 -9.95
C ASN A 116 9.60 -1.93 -9.14
N HIS A 117 9.73 -2.72 -8.05
CA HIS A 117 10.94 -2.74 -7.21
C HIS A 117 11.36 -1.35 -6.72
N ARG A 118 10.37 -0.50 -6.35
CA ARG A 118 10.57 0.89 -5.95
C ARG A 118 9.71 1.27 -4.75
N ILE A 119 10.16 2.31 -4.08
CA ILE A 119 9.30 3.12 -3.21
C ILE A 119 9.03 4.43 -3.93
N ARG A 120 7.76 4.77 -4.04
CA ARG A 120 7.32 6.04 -4.63
C ARG A 120 6.89 6.99 -3.52
N LYS A 121 7.09 8.29 -3.73
CA LYS A 121 6.64 9.35 -2.82
C LYS A 121 5.69 10.27 -3.57
N ILE A 122 4.54 10.57 -2.95
CA ILE A 122 3.63 11.62 -3.40
C ILE A 122 3.77 12.78 -2.41
N ASP A 123 4.13 13.96 -2.91
CA ASP A 123 4.24 15.16 -2.09
C ASP A 123 2.86 15.79 -1.80
N THR A 124 2.83 16.80 -0.93
CA THR A 124 1.60 17.50 -0.54
C THR A 124 0.95 18.28 -1.67
N SER A 125 1.66 18.50 -2.78
CA SER A 125 1.14 19.12 -4.01
C SER A 125 0.54 18.08 -4.97
N GLY A 126 0.63 16.76 -4.63
CA GLY A 126 0.10 15.67 -5.43
C GLY A 126 1.02 15.19 -6.55
N ASN A 127 2.29 15.61 -6.56
CA ASN A 127 3.27 15.11 -7.52
C ASN A 127 3.96 13.85 -6.98
N ILE A 128 4.23 12.91 -7.91
CA ILE A 128 4.88 11.65 -7.57
C ILE A 128 6.34 11.63 -8.02
N SER A 129 7.17 10.94 -7.26
CA SER A 129 8.57 10.68 -7.60
C SER A 129 9.03 9.34 -7.06
N THR A 130 10.11 8.77 -7.62
CA THR A 130 10.80 7.63 -7.03
C THR A 130 11.62 8.09 -5.83
N PHE A 131 11.39 7.47 -4.67
CA PHE A 131 12.12 7.74 -3.42
C PHE A 131 13.25 6.75 -3.18
N ALA A 132 13.05 5.47 -3.50
CA ALA A 132 14.07 4.43 -3.39
C ALA A 132 13.85 3.35 -4.46
N GLY A 133 14.94 2.70 -4.89
CA GLY A 133 14.89 1.64 -5.89
C GLY A 133 15.10 2.12 -7.32
N ILE A 134 15.89 1.36 -8.10
CA ILE A 134 16.12 1.62 -9.54
C ILE A 134 15.17 0.85 -10.45
N GLY A 135 14.31 -0.01 -9.90
CA GLY A 135 13.37 -0.85 -10.65
C GLY A 135 13.93 -2.18 -11.10
N GLU A 136 15.10 -2.54 -10.65
CA GLU A 136 15.70 -3.86 -10.83
C GLU A 136 15.66 -4.63 -9.51
N ALA A 137 15.20 -5.88 -9.57
CA ALA A 137 15.19 -6.76 -8.41
C ALA A 137 16.61 -7.06 -7.93
N GLY A 138 16.83 -7.07 -6.61
CA GLY A 138 18.10 -7.44 -6.03
C GLY A 138 18.48 -6.60 -4.82
N PHE A 139 19.72 -6.79 -4.37
CA PHE A 139 20.33 -6.09 -3.26
C PHE A 139 21.68 -5.50 -3.71
N SER A 140 21.89 -4.23 -3.51
CA SER A 140 23.12 -3.53 -3.93
C SER A 140 23.91 -2.91 -2.77
N GLY A 141 23.71 -3.43 -1.55
CA GLY A 141 24.46 -2.99 -0.37
C GLY A 141 23.83 -1.85 0.40
N ASP A 142 24.61 -1.27 1.28
CA ASP A 142 24.26 -0.24 2.25
C ASP A 142 25.08 1.04 2.02
N ASP A 143 24.72 2.10 2.75
CA ASP A 143 25.41 3.40 2.80
C ASP A 143 25.43 4.18 1.47
N GLY A 144 24.58 3.80 0.52
CA GLY A 144 24.41 4.51 -0.75
C GLY A 144 23.10 5.30 -0.83
N PRO A 145 22.95 6.12 -1.90
CA PRO A 145 21.71 6.82 -2.19
C PRO A 145 20.56 5.84 -2.48
N ALA A 146 19.44 5.94 -1.75
CA ALA A 146 18.32 5.04 -1.88
C ALA A 146 17.76 4.97 -3.33
N VAL A 147 17.78 6.08 -4.06
CA VAL A 147 17.35 6.14 -5.48
C VAL A 147 18.28 5.40 -6.44
N LYS A 148 19.46 4.96 -6.00
CA LYS A 148 20.42 4.18 -6.79
C LYS A 148 20.52 2.72 -6.33
N THR A 149 19.70 2.32 -5.36
CA THR A 149 19.73 0.98 -4.76
C THR A 149 18.77 0.03 -5.47
N ARG A 150 19.11 -1.25 -5.51
CA ARG A 150 18.17 -2.32 -5.87
C ARG A 150 17.37 -2.71 -4.62
N LEU A 151 16.06 -2.87 -4.82
CA LEU A 151 15.12 -3.47 -3.90
C LEU A 151 14.50 -4.70 -4.56
N SER A 152 13.95 -5.61 -3.80
CA SER A 152 13.30 -6.80 -4.36
C SER A 152 11.92 -7.01 -3.75
N LEU A 153 10.88 -6.71 -4.54
CA LEU A 153 9.47 -6.77 -4.15
C LEU A 153 9.20 -6.07 -2.81
N PRO A 154 9.56 -4.78 -2.63
CA PRO A 154 9.29 -4.06 -1.39
C PRO A 154 7.79 -4.10 -1.10
N SER A 155 7.40 -4.40 0.15
CA SER A 155 6.00 -4.67 0.49
C SER A 155 5.46 -3.76 1.58
N GLY A 156 6.03 -3.77 2.78
CA GLY A 156 5.63 -2.89 3.89
C GLY A 156 6.48 -1.63 3.95
N VAL A 157 5.87 -0.53 4.39
CA VAL A 157 6.59 0.72 4.72
C VAL A 157 6.08 1.26 6.05
N ALA A 158 6.96 1.86 6.85
CA ALA A 158 6.66 2.59 8.07
C ALA A 158 7.62 3.78 8.23
N ILE A 159 7.18 4.82 8.94
CA ILE A 159 7.99 6.04 9.12
C ILE A 159 8.07 6.34 10.61
N ASP A 160 9.28 6.61 11.10
CA ASP A 160 9.49 7.00 12.49
C ASP A 160 9.24 8.51 12.72
N LYS A 161 9.23 8.93 13.98
CA LYS A 161 9.02 10.33 14.37
C LYS A 161 10.11 11.27 13.83
N LYS A 162 11.26 10.72 13.48
CA LYS A 162 12.39 11.45 12.88
C LYS A 162 12.25 11.57 11.36
N GLY A 163 11.31 10.84 10.74
CA GLY A 163 11.06 10.82 9.29
C GLY A 163 11.98 9.85 8.54
N ASN A 164 12.58 8.86 9.20
CA ASN A 164 13.26 7.77 8.53
C ASN A 164 12.20 6.78 8.01
N LEU A 165 12.36 6.31 6.77
CA LEU A 165 11.47 5.34 6.15
C LEU A 165 12.03 3.92 6.29
N TYR A 166 11.27 3.05 6.93
CA TYR A 166 11.53 1.61 7.00
C TYR A 166 10.82 0.90 5.86
N ILE A 167 11.47 -0.09 5.26
CA ILE A 167 11.00 -0.80 4.07
C ILE A 167 11.19 -2.30 4.28
N SER A 168 10.13 -3.10 4.16
CA SER A 168 10.27 -4.54 4.02
C SER A 168 10.78 -4.85 2.60
N ASP A 169 12.07 -5.09 2.47
CA ASP A 169 12.73 -5.52 1.25
C ASP A 169 12.56 -7.05 1.10
N ARG A 170 11.30 -7.42 0.80
CA ARG A 170 10.72 -8.74 1.02
C ARG A 170 11.55 -9.87 0.45
N SER A 171 11.93 -9.79 -0.82
CA SER A 171 12.63 -10.89 -1.48
C SER A 171 14.14 -10.82 -1.31
N ASN A 172 14.65 -9.86 -0.53
CA ASN A 172 16.00 -9.82 0.00
C ASN A 172 16.07 -10.24 1.47
N ASP A 173 14.94 -10.66 2.07
CA ASP A 173 14.84 -11.13 3.46
C ASP A 173 15.44 -10.12 4.47
N ARG A 174 15.14 -8.82 4.27
CA ARG A 174 15.65 -7.70 5.06
C ARG A 174 14.58 -6.65 5.33
N ILE A 175 14.83 -5.91 6.40
CA ILE A 175 14.24 -4.59 6.58
C ILE A 175 15.30 -3.57 6.27
N ARG A 176 14.99 -2.59 5.41
CA ARG A 176 15.87 -1.48 5.08
C ARG A 176 15.36 -0.21 5.75
N VAL A 177 16.24 0.73 6.02
CA VAL A 177 15.89 2.08 6.49
C VAL A 177 16.54 3.11 5.59
N VAL A 178 15.78 4.14 5.21
CA VAL A 178 16.26 5.32 4.47
C VAL A 178 16.18 6.53 5.40
N ASP A 179 17.28 7.17 5.64
CA ASP A 179 17.35 8.38 6.47
C ASP A 179 16.91 9.64 5.69
N LYS A 180 16.74 10.77 6.40
CA LYS A 180 16.37 12.06 5.80
C LYS A 180 17.35 12.60 4.74
N LYS A 181 18.58 12.09 4.71
CA LYS A 181 19.57 12.43 3.70
C LYS A 181 19.43 11.55 2.44
N GLY A 182 18.50 10.59 2.46
CA GLY A 182 18.27 9.65 1.37
C GLY A 182 19.29 8.51 1.32
N VAL A 183 20.00 8.25 2.42
CA VAL A 183 20.95 7.12 2.53
C VAL A 183 20.22 5.90 3.04
N ILE A 184 20.36 4.77 2.32
CA ILE A 184 19.74 3.51 2.68
C ILE A 184 20.70 2.58 3.40
N ARG A 185 20.17 1.86 4.44
CA ARG A 185 20.91 0.84 5.20
C ARG A 185 20.01 -0.35 5.51
N THR A 186 20.63 -1.49 5.80
CA THR A 186 19.94 -2.62 6.42
C THR A 186 19.66 -2.29 7.88
N TYR A 187 18.43 -2.49 8.32
CA TYR A 187 18.01 -2.30 9.71
C TYR A 187 17.86 -3.64 10.45
N ALA A 188 17.30 -4.66 9.79
CA ALA A 188 17.18 -6.02 10.31
C ALA A 188 17.26 -7.04 9.18
N GLY A 189 17.65 -8.26 9.51
CA GLY A 189 17.77 -9.37 8.55
C GLY A 189 19.17 -9.47 7.95
N SER A 190 19.73 -10.67 8.00
CA SER A 190 21.04 -11.00 7.40
C SER A 190 20.96 -11.16 5.87
N GLY A 191 19.73 -11.32 5.32
CA GLY A 191 19.47 -11.66 3.93
C GLY A 191 19.57 -13.16 3.62
N VAL A 192 19.67 -13.96 4.64
CA VAL A 192 19.51 -15.41 4.56
C VAL A 192 18.12 -15.74 5.06
N ALA A 193 17.30 -16.38 4.21
CA ALA A 193 15.97 -16.80 4.59
C ALA A 193 16.03 -17.81 5.74
N GLY A 194 15.15 -17.68 6.72
CA GLY A 194 15.06 -18.57 7.86
C GLY A 194 14.64 -17.84 9.13
N PHE A 195 14.74 -18.59 10.25
CA PHE A 195 14.38 -18.11 11.58
C PHE A 195 15.53 -18.37 12.57
N GLN A 196 16.33 -17.36 12.81
CA GLN A 196 17.36 -17.37 13.85
C GLN A 196 17.58 -15.95 14.40
N GLY A 197 18.25 -15.87 15.54
CA GLY A 197 18.80 -14.63 16.06
C GLY A 197 17.94 -13.91 17.08
N ASP A 198 16.90 -14.56 17.65
CA ASP A 198 16.13 -13.98 18.77
C ASP A 198 17.02 -13.64 19.97
N ALA A 199 16.66 -12.56 20.66
CA ALA A 199 17.40 -11.94 21.73
C ALA A 199 18.82 -11.43 21.35
N GLY A 200 19.10 -11.36 20.05
CA GLY A 200 20.38 -10.90 19.50
C GLY A 200 20.24 -9.68 18.58
N PRO A 201 21.36 -9.26 17.97
CA PRO A 201 21.36 -8.13 17.03
C PRO A 201 20.49 -8.39 15.80
N ALA A 202 19.55 -7.49 15.52
CA ALA A 202 18.61 -7.60 14.41
C ALA A 202 19.30 -7.74 13.04
N LEU A 203 20.45 -7.13 12.85
CA LEU A 203 21.27 -7.24 11.62
C LEU A 203 21.79 -8.67 11.36
N LYS A 204 21.91 -9.50 12.41
CA LYS A 204 22.37 -10.90 12.30
C LYS A 204 21.23 -11.90 12.25
N ALA A 205 19.99 -11.47 12.51
CA ALA A 205 18.83 -12.34 12.50
C ALA A 205 18.50 -12.80 11.09
N GLN A 206 17.86 -13.95 10.98
CA GLN A 206 17.22 -14.40 9.74
C GLN A 206 15.76 -13.99 9.73
N LEU A 207 15.29 -13.56 8.58
CA LEU A 207 13.89 -13.30 8.25
C LEU A 207 13.55 -14.09 6.98
N ASP A 208 12.27 -14.38 6.75
CA ASP A 208 11.83 -15.01 5.52
C ASP A 208 10.58 -14.31 4.97
N LYS A 209 10.78 -13.59 3.86
CA LYS A 209 9.76 -12.81 3.18
C LYS A 209 9.00 -11.85 4.11
N PRO A 210 9.69 -10.97 4.87
CA PRO A 210 9.03 -9.99 5.71
C PRO A 210 8.04 -9.17 4.89
N PHE A 211 6.83 -8.92 5.42
CA PHE A 211 5.76 -8.30 4.65
C PHE A 211 5.30 -6.98 5.26
N GLY A 212 4.34 -7.00 6.18
CA GLY A 212 3.85 -5.82 6.87
C GLY A 212 4.81 -5.39 7.99
N ILE A 213 4.96 -4.10 8.19
CA ILE A 213 5.74 -3.51 9.30
C ILE A 213 4.99 -2.35 9.94
N ALA A 214 5.18 -2.15 11.23
CA ALA A 214 4.62 -1.04 11.98
C ALA A 214 5.57 -0.61 13.10
N LEU A 215 5.53 0.68 13.44
CA LEU A 215 6.22 1.24 14.60
C LEU A 215 5.23 1.52 15.72
N ASP A 216 5.62 1.28 16.96
CA ASP A 216 4.90 1.77 18.13
C ASP A 216 5.42 3.14 18.58
N GLU A 217 4.79 3.69 19.63
CA GLU A 217 5.17 5.00 20.18
C GLU A 217 6.57 5.03 20.78
N ALA A 218 7.08 3.86 21.19
CA ALA A 218 8.44 3.69 21.74
C ALA A 218 9.46 3.41 20.62
N GLU A 219 9.07 3.51 19.35
CA GLU A 219 9.91 3.27 18.17
C GLU A 219 10.40 1.82 18.03
N ASN A 220 9.71 0.83 18.66
CA ASN A 220 9.92 -0.56 18.32
C ASN A 220 9.32 -0.85 16.94
N LEU A 221 10.08 -1.54 16.08
CA LEU A 221 9.58 -1.98 14.78
C LEU A 221 9.03 -3.40 14.87
N TYR A 222 7.75 -3.58 14.56
CA TYR A 222 7.10 -4.88 14.44
C TYR A 222 7.13 -5.33 12.99
N ILE A 223 7.44 -6.60 12.76
CA ILE A 223 7.66 -7.20 11.44
C ILE A 223 6.81 -8.45 11.32
N ALA A 224 5.90 -8.49 10.36
CA ALA A 224 5.26 -9.72 9.94
C ALA A 224 6.27 -10.57 9.16
N ASP A 225 6.94 -11.48 9.84
CA ASP A 225 7.92 -12.42 9.30
C ASP A 225 7.19 -13.60 8.66
N ARG A 226 6.68 -13.35 7.45
CA ARG A 226 5.54 -14.04 6.85
C ARG A 226 5.75 -15.54 6.70
N ASN A 227 6.85 -15.96 6.08
CA ASN A 227 7.08 -17.39 5.83
C ASN A 227 7.52 -18.13 7.09
N ASN A 228 7.96 -17.40 8.12
CA ASN A 228 8.24 -17.96 9.45
C ASN A 228 6.97 -18.01 10.33
N ASN A 229 5.80 -17.53 9.85
CA ASN A 229 4.54 -17.48 10.59
C ASN A 229 4.68 -16.76 11.96
N ARG A 230 5.51 -15.73 12.04
CA ARG A 230 5.85 -15.02 13.29
C ARG A 230 5.68 -13.52 13.13
N VAL A 231 5.46 -12.87 14.28
CA VAL A 231 5.66 -11.43 14.41
C VAL A 231 6.95 -11.22 15.20
N ARG A 232 7.89 -10.51 14.58
CA ARG A 232 9.17 -10.15 15.21
C ARG A 232 9.13 -8.68 15.62
N LYS A 233 9.78 -8.35 16.73
CA LYS A 233 9.95 -6.98 17.21
C LYS A 233 11.43 -6.64 17.26
N VAL A 234 11.80 -5.48 16.71
CA VAL A 234 13.17 -4.91 16.85
C VAL A 234 13.06 -3.68 17.74
N SER A 235 13.79 -3.69 18.84
CA SER A 235 13.88 -2.53 19.75
C SER A 235 14.75 -1.40 19.16
N PRO A 236 14.65 -0.14 19.69
CA PRO A 236 15.52 0.95 19.27
C PRO A 236 17.02 0.66 19.44
N GLU A 237 17.39 -0.25 20.36
CA GLU A 237 18.77 -0.72 20.57
C GLU A 237 19.21 -1.75 19.53
N GLY A 238 18.31 -2.13 18.59
CA GLY A 238 18.59 -3.08 17.53
C GLY A 238 18.56 -4.54 17.95
N ILE A 239 17.86 -4.88 19.03
CA ILE A 239 17.64 -6.27 19.46
C ILE A 239 16.31 -6.79 18.90
N ILE A 240 16.37 -7.96 18.27
CA ILE A 240 15.17 -8.61 17.71
C ILE A 240 14.66 -9.72 18.65
N THR A 241 13.33 -9.82 18.76
CA THR A 241 12.65 -10.89 19.52
C THR A 241 11.39 -11.32 18.79
N THR A 242 10.95 -12.57 18.97
CA THR A 242 9.61 -13.03 18.58
C THR A 242 8.58 -12.56 19.60
N VAL A 243 7.46 -12.03 19.16
CA VAL A 243 6.36 -11.56 20.02
C VAL A 243 5.06 -12.34 19.78
N ALA A 244 4.95 -13.03 18.66
CA ALA A 244 3.84 -13.93 18.35
C ALA A 244 4.26 -14.98 17.31
N GLY A 245 3.62 -16.15 17.33
CA GLY A 245 3.96 -17.30 16.50
C GLY A 245 4.95 -18.25 17.18
N ASP A 246 5.01 -19.50 16.73
CA ASP A 246 5.83 -20.61 17.24
C ASP A 246 6.70 -21.26 16.15
#